data_7729ab82862bd65e28e16685b22ce9f7
#
_entry.id   7729ab82862bd65e28e16685b22ce9f7
#
_cell.length_a   1.000
_cell.length_b   1.000
_cell.length_c   1.000
_cell.angle_alpha   90.00
_cell.angle_beta   90.00
_cell.angle_gamma   90.00
#
_symmetry.space_group_name_H-M   'P 1'
#
loop_
_entity.id
_entity.type
_entity.pdbx_description
1 polymer ?
#
loop_
_entity_poly.entity_id
_entity_poly.type
_entity_poly.pdbx_seq_one_letter_code
_entity_poly.pdbx_strand_id
1 'polypeptide(L)'
;MKNLLLFLLACSLGAAAAARPIRGSVKCGGKPMSGVTVTDGYTFTQSDEQGIFTLDADDQALFISLVTPSGYLAPLDGGIPQFYRAYDPAAKGYDFELQPWPGPDGCYELLAIADPQPKTEEHFRRLRSEVMPALQAATDNGRTRGANQAAIVLGDIVWDSPELFAGVKAEFAGLGVPVYGVIGNHDHDRNKYTDREATENYRRHFGPTYYAFDMGRTHYIVLDDIVYHGAKKYEERIDTMQLRWAAAYAERLPAGSRVCIAMHAPAMKSWLGNRGMAAAERLMDAFAGHEQHFITGHTHLNSNYDIREGVTEHNVAQVCGNLWWDPINWDGTPKGFQLFRECGGEFSWEYRSLGESPARQIRVWHPGQVAKHPASVVAKVWNWDSYWTVVWYEDGRYRGAMQRTTLDDPDYTAHIDSLKAAGRKISKVQRPRPTNFYFTARPSASAREVEVVATDRFGRRYSERIALGHTD
;
A
#
# COMPACT_ATOMS: atom_id res chain seq x y z
N MET A 1 32.54 -67.52 -23.58
CA MET A 1 31.29 -66.90 -24.05
C MET A 1 31.07 -65.64 -23.19
N LYS A 2 31.38 -64.51 -23.77
CA LYS A 2 31.30 -63.17 -23.09
C LYS A 2 30.03 -62.48 -23.60
N ASN A 3 29.07 -62.27 -22.71
CA ASN A 3 27.87 -61.50 -23.02
C ASN A 3 28.19 -59.99 -22.84
N LEU A 4 28.14 -59.25 -23.93
CA LEU A 4 28.27 -57.82 -24.01
C LEU A 4 26.87 -57.20 -23.85
N LEU A 5 26.56 -56.61 -22.70
CA LEU A 5 25.32 -55.82 -22.51
C LEU A 5 25.55 -54.43 -23.08
N LEU A 6 24.85 -54.09 -24.14
CA LEU A 6 24.75 -52.73 -24.67
C LEU A 6 23.73 -51.94 -23.83
N PHE A 7 24.20 -50.93 -23.06
CA PHE A 7 23.32 -49.91 -22.48
C PHE A 7 23.03 -48.83 -23.52
N LEU A 8 21.81 -48.82 -24.02
CA LEU A 8 21.30 -47.70 -24.79
C LEU A 8 20.96 -46.55 -23.84
N LEU A 9 21.77 -45.49 -23.86
CA LEU A 9 21.54 -44.24 -23.19
C LEU A 9 20.48 -43.45 -24.03
N ALA A 10 19.23 -43.52 -23.64
CA ALA A 10 18.18 -42.67 -24.22
C ALA A 10 18.38 -41.23 -23.71
N CYS A 11 19.04 -40.38 -24.46
CA CYS A 11 19.00 -38.93 -24.26
C CYS A 11 17.58 -38.46 -24.55
N SER A 12 16.80 -38.27 -23.50
CA SER A 12 15.58 -37.48 -23.61
C SER A 12 16.00 -36.01 -23.83
N LEU A 13 16.00 -35.60 -25.10
CA LEU A 13 15.95 -34.19 -25.45
C LEU A 13 14.62 -33.66 -24.89
N GLY A 14 14.67 -33.02 -23.75
CA GLY A 14 13.59 -32.16 -23.28
C GLY A 14 13.43 -31.08 -24.35
N ALA A 15 12.37 -31.17 -25.13
CA ALA A 15 11.95 -30.09 -26.00
C ALA A 15 11.72 -28.88 -25.07
N ALA A 16 12.60 -27.88 -25.13
CA ALA A 16 12.30 -26.58 -24.60
C ALA A 16 11.00 -26.15 -25.31
N ALA A 17 9.93 -25.98 -24.55
CA ALA A 17 8.70 -25.46 -25.08
C ALA A 17 9.03 -24.12 -25.75
N ALA A 18 8.85 -24.04 -27.08
CA ALA A 18 9.16 -22.82 -27.80
C ALA A 18 8.13 -21.78 -27.44
N ALA A 19 8.59 -20.63 -26.93
CA ALA A 19 7.76 -19.45 -26.75
C ALA A 19 6.91 -19.23 -28.01
N ARG A 20 5.59 -19.06 -27.85
CA ARG A 20 4.69 -18.83 -28.99
C ARG A 20 4.48 -17.34 -29.13
N PRO A 21 4.86 -16.73 -30.27
CA PRO A 21 4.60 -15.34 -30.48
C PRO A 21 3.09 -15.06 -30.49
N ILE A 22 2.65 -14.22 -29.56
CA ILE A 22 1.30 -13.65 -29.55
C ILE A 22 1.34 -12.27 -30.19
N ARG A 23 0.19 -11.83 -30.70
CA ARG A 23 0.03 -10.53 -31.31
C ARG A 23 -1.19 -9.82 -30.73
N GLY A 24 -1.13 -8.49 -30.66
CA GLY A 24 -2.26 -7.69 -30.23
C GLY A 24 -2.16 -6.26 -30.66
N SER A 25 -3.13 -5.44 -30.25
CA SER A 25 -3.15 -4.01 -30.55
C SER A 25 -3.50 -3.19 -29.33
N VAL A 26 -2.97 -1.95 -29.28
CA VAL A 26 -3.32 -0.94 -28.28
C VAL A 26 -3.85 0.29 -28.98
N LYS A 27 -5.03 0.76 -28.56
CA LYS A 27 -5.72 1.91 -29.15
C LYS A 27 -6.28 2.82 -28.09
N CYS A 28 -6.55 4.07 -28.45
CA CYS A 28 -7.33 5.00 -27.67
C CYS A 28 -8.33 5.73 -28.58
N GLY A 29 -9.64 5.56 -28.32
CA GLY A 29 -10.69 6.07 -29.17
C GLY A 29 -10.59 5.53 -30.60
N GLY A 30 -10.21 4.25 -30.76
CA GLY A 30 -10.00 3.58 -32.04
C GLY A 30 -8.70 3.96 -32.77
N LYS A 31 -7.91 4.91 -32.26
CA LYS A 31 -6.63 5.34 -32.85
C LYS A 31 -5.48 4.50 -32.28
N PRO A 32 -4.49 4.10 -33.12
CA PRO A 32 -3.31 3.39 -32.64
C PRO A 32 -2.54 4.16 -31.58
N MET A 33 -2.02 3.44 -30.59
CA MET A 33 -1.11 3.96 -29.59
C MET A 33 0.26 3.28 -29.71
N SER A 34 1.29 4.07 -30.00
CA SER A 34 2.68 3.64 -30.09
C SER A 34 3.38 3.71 -28.74
N GLY A 35 4.37 2.84 -28.50
CA GLY A 35 5.25 2.90 -27.34
C GLY A 35 4.62 2.41 -26.04
N VAL A 36 3.41 1.83 -26.07
CA VAL A 36 2.79 1.25 -24.86
C VAL A 36 3.47 -0.05 -24.51
N THR A 37 3.97 -0.14 -23.29
CA THR A 37 4.64 -1.35 -22.78
C THR A 37 3.62 -2.46 -22.51
N VAL A 38 3.91 -3.66 -23.00
CA VAL A 38 3.11 -4.89 -22.83
C VAL A 38 3.99 -5.95 -22.20
N THR A 39 3.41 -6.76 -21.31
CA THR A 39 4.11 -7.85 -20.62
C THR A 39 3.20 -9.07 -20.44
N ASP A 40 3.81 -10.23 -20.37
CA ASP A 40 3.17 -11.49 -19.98
C ASP A 40 3.46 -11.83 -18.49
N GLY A 41 4.13 -10.92 -17.77
CA GLY A 41 4.62 -11.14 -16.42
C GLY A 41 6.05 -11.72 -16.36
N TYR A 42 6.68 -11.99 -17.51
CA TYR A 42 8.04 -12.52 -17.64
C TYR A 42 8.91 -11.63 -18.51
N THR A 43 8.39 -11.22 -19.63
CA THR A 43 9.08 -10.42 -20.64
C THR A 43 8.28 -9.17 -21.01
N PHE A 44 8.91 -8.28 -21.77
CA PHE A 44 8.32 -7.01 -22.19
C PHE A 44 8.48 -6.78 -23.69
N THR A 45 7.48 -6.15 -24.28
CA THR A 45 7.52 -5.57 -25.62
C THR A 45 6.88 -4.17 -25.61
N GLN A 46 6.86 -3.50 -26.75
CA GLN A 46 6.12 -2.25 -26.92
C GLN A 46 5.30 -2.28 -28.22
N SER A 47 4.19 -1.53 -28.23
CA SER A 47 3.42 -1.32 -29.43
C SER A 47 4.15 -0.42 -30.42
N ASP A 48 4.04 -0.72 -31.72
CA ASP A 48 4.61 0.04 -32.82
C ASP A 48 3.74 1.27 -33.20
N GLU A 49 4.12 1.99 -34.26
CA GLU A 49 3.38 3.16 -34.77
C GLU A 49 1.95 2.85 -35.20
N GLN A 50 1.66 1.60 -35.54
CA GLN A 50 0.33 1.10 -35.87
C GLN A 50 -0.43 0.60 -34.65
N GLY A 51 0.16 0.75 -33.45
CA GLY A 51 -0.38 0.27 -32.18
C GLY A 51 -0.31 -1.25 -32.03
N ILE A 52 0.47 -1.95 -32.88
CA ILE A 52 0.57 -3.41 -32.88
C ILE A 52 1.77 -3.83 -32.02
N PHE A 53 1.61 -4.89 -31.25
CA PHE A 53 2.71 -5.54 -30.54
C PHE A 53 2.80 -7.03 -30.88
N THR A 54 3.99 -7.56 -30.74
CA THR A 54 4.29 -8.99 -30.77
C THR A 54 5.13 -9.31 -29.55
N LEU A 55 4.79 -10.39 -28.84
CA LEU A 55 5.44 -10.82 -27.62
C LEU A 55 5.63 -12.35 -27.67
N ASP A 56 6.84 -12.81 -27.39
CA ASP A 56 7.11 -14.22 -27.17
C ASP A 56 6.70 -14.59 -25.74
N ALA A 57 5.45 -15.00 -25.58
CA ALA A 57 4.86 -15.24 -24.28
C ALA A 57 5.40 -16.52 -23.63
N ASP A 58 5.71 -16.46 -22.33
CA ASP A 58 6.11 -17.62 -21.54
C ASP A 58 4.92 -18.58 -21.37
N ASP A 59 5.19 -19.89 -21.41
CA ASP A 59 4.16 -20.92 -21.23
C ASP A 59 3.51 -20.91 -19.83
N GLN A 60 4.16 -20.28 -18.85
CA GLN A 60 3.64 -20.10 -17.50
C GLN A 60 2.84 -18.81 -17.31
N ALA A 61 2.78 -17.96 -18.34
CA ALA A 61 2.02 -16.72 -18.28
C ALA A 61 0.57 -16.97 -17.86
N LEU A 62 0.02 -16.06 -17.08
CA LEU A 62 -1.38 -16.08 -16.66
C LEU A 62 -2.19 -14.99 -17.35
N PHE A 63 -1.52 -13.90 -17.66
CA PHE A 63 -2.12 -12.71 -18.27
C PHE A 63 -1.19 -12.10 -19.28
N ILE A 64 -1.79 -11.40 -20.26
CA ILE A 64 -1.12 -10.39 -21.06
C ILE A 64 -1.60 -9.05 -20.57
N SER A 65 -0.69 -8.19 -20.18
CA SER A 65 -1.01 -6.93 -19.48
C SER A 65 -0.32 -5.73 -20.12
N LEU A 66 -0.97 -4.58 -20.07
CA LEU A 66 -0.34 -3.30 -20.36
C LEU A 66 0.28 -2.71 -19.09
N VAL A 67 1.39 -2.00 -19.24
CA VAL A 67 1.70 -0.89 -18.34
C VAL A 67 0.89 0.31 -18.84
N THR A 68 -0.21 0.62 -18.15
CA THR A 68 -1.09 1.72 -18.57
C THR A 68 -0.30 3.04 -18.49
N PRO A 69 -0.09 3.76 -19.60
CA PRO A 69 0.72 4.97 -19.59
C PRO A 69 0.00 6.13 -18.90
N SER A 70 0.76 7.07 -18.37
CA SER A 70 0.22 8.30 -17.78
C SER A 70 -0.68 9.05 -18.77
N GLY A 71 -1.73 9.68 -18.25
CA GLY A 71 -2.73 10.37 -19.07
C GLY A 71 -3.83 9.46 -19.61
N TYR A 72 -3.74 8.14 -19.41
CA TYR A 72 -4.72 7.16 -19.92
C TYR A 72 -5.22 6.21 -18.84
N LEU A 73 -6.41 5.68 -19.08
CA LEU A 73 -7.09 4.67 -18.25
C LEU A 73 -7.45 3.45 -19.09
N ALA A 74 -7.32 2.26 -18.53
CA ALA A 74 -8.01 1.09 -19.03
C ALA A 74 -9.51 1.14 -18.65
N PRO A 75 -10.42 0.56 -19.44
CA PRO A 75 -11.83 0.44 -19.08
C PRO A 75 -12.01 -0.22 -17.72
N LEU A 76 -13.03 0.20 -16.97
CA LEU A 76 -13.29 -0.34 -15.64
C LEU A 76 -14.36 -1.45 -15.68
N ASP A 77 -14.08 -2.54 -14.97
CA ASP A 77 -15.07 -3.55 -14.60
C ASP A 77 -15.26 -3.56 -13.10
N GLY A 78 -16.40 -3.06 -12.63
CA GLY A 78 -16.65 -2.90 -11.19
C GLY A 78 -15.54 -2.12 -10.47
N GLY A 79 -15.06 -1.02 -11.08
CA GLY A 79 -13.99 -0.17 -10.55
C GLY A 79 -12.56 -0.68 -10.82
N ILE A 80 -12.38 -1.93 -11.22
CA ILE A 80 -11.06 -2.52 -11.50
C ILE A 80 -10.64 -2.24 -12.94
N PRO A 81 -9.48 -1.58 -13.17
CA PRO A 81 -8.97 -1.31 -14.51
C PRO A 81 -8.64 -2.60 -15.28
N GLN A 82 -9.16 -2.71 -16.51
CA GLN A 82 -9.02 -3.89 -17.36
C GLN A 82 -7.80 -3.76 -18.28
N PHE A 83 -6.64 -3.50 -17.72
CA PHE A 83 -5.34 -3.40 -18.41
C PHE A 83 -4.75 -4.78 -18.75
N TYR A 84 -5.46 -5.87 -18.47
CA TYR A 84 -5.01 -7.25 -18.66
C TYR A 84 -6.04 -8.10 -19.39
N ARG A 85 -5.56 -9.18 -19.98
CA ARG A 85 -6.39 -10.29 -20.53
C ARG A 85 -5.81 -11.59 -20.03
N ALA A 86 -6.67 -12.55 -19.70
CA ALA A 86 -6.20 -13.91 -19.39
C ALA A 86 -5.42 -14.49 -20.57
N TYR A 87 -4.26 -15.09 -20.30
CA TYR A 87 -3.48 -15.75 -21.33
C TYR A 87 -4.17 -17.04 -21.78
N ASP A 88 -4.40 -17.14 -23.08
CA ASP A 88 -4.90 -18.33 -23.77
C ASP A 88 -4.01 -18.55 -25.00
N PRO A 89 -3.25 -19.66 -25.07
CA PRO A 89 -2.40 -19.97 -26.22
C PRO A 89 -3.17 -20.18 -27.51
N ALA A 90 -4.50 -20.37 -27.45
CA ALA A 90 -5.38 -20.49 -28.61
C ALA A 90 -6.00 -19.15 -29.05
N ALA A 91 -5.81 -18.07 -28.30
CA ALA A 91 -6.34 -16.75 -28.63
C ALA A 91 -5.75 -16.25 -29.97
N LYS A 92 -6.59 -15.61 -30.77
CA LYS A 92 -6.18 -15.05 -32.07
C LYS A 92 -5.46 -13.71 -31.93
N GLY A 93 -5.60 -13.03 -30.79
CA GLY A 93 -4.97 -11.74 -30.51
C GLY A 93 -5.41 -11.19 -29.17
N TYR A 94 -4.67 -10.15 -28.72
CA TYR A 94 -4.90 -9.44 -27.47
C TYR A 94 -5.07 -7.95 -27.75
N ASP A 95 -6.32 -7.50 -27.80
CA ASP A 95 -6.63 -6.10 -28.11
C ASP A 95 -7.00 -5.33 -26.84
N PHE A 96 -6.43 -4.12 -26.73
CA PHE A 96 -6.66 -3.21 -25.64
C PHE A 96 -7.15 -1.87 -26.17
N GLU A 97 -8.15 -1.32 -25.50
CA GLU A 97 -8.67 0.01 -25.74
C GLU A 97 -8.48 0.84 -24.50
N LEU A 98 -7.77 1.95 -24.57
CA LEU A 98 -7.57 2.91 -23.51
C LEU A 98 -8.45 4.15 -23.73
N GLN A 99 -8.64 4.91 -22.69
CA GLN A 99 -9.33 6.20 -22.73
C GLN A 99 -8.50 7.26 -21.98
N PRO A 100 -8.57 8.54 -22.37
CA PRO A 100 -7.90 9.59 -21.60
C PRO A 100 -8.45 9.69 -20.18
N TRP A 101 -7.62 10.12 -19.24
CA TRP A 101 -8.10 10.56 -17.92
C TRP A 101 -9.12 11.70 -18.10
N PRO A 102 -10.22 11.74 -17.29
CA PRO A 102 -11.24 12.76 -17.46
C PRO A 102 -10.82 14.16 -16.96
N GLY A 103 -9.87 14.22 -16.04
CA GLY A 103 -9.35 15.48 -15.49
C GLY A 103 -8.19 16.03 -16.29
N PRO A 104 -7.82 17.32 -16.09
CA PRO A 104 -6.68 17.92 -16.72
C PRO A 104 -5.37 17.25 -16.29
N ASP A 105 -4.37 17.28 -17.15
CA ASP A 105 -3.01 16.88 -16.77
C ASP A 105 -2.45 17.81 -15.69
N GLY A 106 -1.63 17.23 -14.79
CA GLY A 106 -0.81 17.99 -13.87
C GLY A 106 -1.06 17.74 -12.39
N CYS A 107 -2.22 17.19 -12.01
CA CYS A 107 -2.47 16.76 -10.63
C CYS A 107 -3.06 15.35 -10.58
N TYR A 108 -2.40 14.49 -9.82
CA TYR A 108 -2.80 13.10 -9.60
C TYR A 108 -2.84 12.79 -8.11
N GLU A 109 -3.83 12.03 -7.69
CA GLU A 109 -4.01 11.62 -6.30
C GLU A 109 -4.23 10.11 -6.23
N LEU A 110 -3.49 9.43 -5.34
CA LEU A 110 -3.65 8.02 -5.04
C LEU A 110 -4.08 7.84 -3.58
N LEU A 111 -5.24 7.24 -3.37
CA LEU A 111 -5.73 6.84 -2.05
C LEU A 111 -5.18 5.44 -1.74
N ALA A 112 -4.23 5.33 -0.82
CA ALA A 112 -3.68 4.06 -0.37
C ALA A 112 -4.42 3.57 0.88
N ILE A 113 -5.13 2.46 0.73
CA ILE A 113 -6.08 1.90 1.69
C ILE A 113 -5.55 0.56 2.16
N ALA A 114 -5.18 0.44 3.43
CA ALA A 114 -4.62 -0.79 3.96
C ALA A 114 -5.66 -1.63 4.71
N ASP A 115 -5.59 -2.94 4.51
CA ASP A 115 -6.19 -3.97 5.35
C ASP A 115 -7.68 -3.72 5.70
N PRO A 116 -8.58 -3.60 4.72
CA PRO A 116 -10.02 -3.47 5.03
C PRO A 116 -10.60 -4.72 5.72
N GLN A 117 -10.13 -5.91 5.42
CA GLN A 117 -10.31 -7.17 6.11
C GLN A 117 -11.73 -7.48 6.64
N PRO A 118 -12.84 -7.29 5.90
CA PRO A 118 -14.11 -7.82 6.35
C PRO A 118 -14.07 -9.36 6.34
N LYS A 119 -14.65 -9.95 7.39
CA LYS A 119 -14.79 -11.41 7.55
C LYS A 119 -16.22 -11.84 7.71
N THR A 120 -17.06 -10.94 8.17
CA THR A 120 -18.45 -11.18 8.51
C THR A 120 -19.32 -10.12 7.86
N GLU A 121 -20.60 -10.39 7.76
CA GLU A 121 -21.57 -9.39 7.29
C GLU A 121 -21.58 -8.13 8.18
N GLU A 122 -21.31 -8.28 9.48
CA GLU A 122 -21.15 -7.14 10.39
C GLU A 122 -19.94 -6.26 10.01
N HIS A 123 -18.77 -6.88 9.77
CA HIS A 123 -17.58 -6.14 9.33
C HIS A 123 -17.83 -5.46 7.98
N PHE A 124 -18.56 -6.11 7.09
CA PHE A 124 -18.91 -5.56 5.79
C PHE A 124 -19.85 -4.33 5.92
N ARG A 125 -20.86 -4.41 6.79
CA ARG A 125 -21.72 -3.24 7.08
C ARG A 125 -20.91 -2.08 7.67
N ARG A 126 -19.97 -2.37 8.56
CA ARG A 126 -19.08 -1.35 9.13
C ARG A 126 -18.10 -0.76 8.11
N LEU A 127 -17.57 -1.56 7.18
CA LEU A 127 -16.81 -1.04 6.05
C LEU A 127 -17.62 0.01 5.31
N ARG A 128 -18.88 -0.30 4.96
CA ARG A 128 -19.80 0.59 4.26
C ARG A 128 -20.14 1.86 5.04
N SER A 129 -20.36 1.75 6.35
CA SER A 129 -20.82 2.88 7.16
C SER A 129 -19.71 3.71 7.80
N GLU A 130 -18.55 3.13 8.11
CA GLU A 130 -17.46 3.81 8.81
C GLU A 130 -16.33 4.24 7.86
N VAL A 131 -16.05 3.47 6.79
CA VAL A 131 -14.89 3.68 5.91
C VAL A 131 -15.27 4.39 4.62
N MET A 132 -16.25 3.83 3.90
CA MET A 132 -16.61 4.31 2.56
C MET A 132 -17.00 5.81 2.52
N PRO A 133 -17.71 6.40 3.51
CA PRO A 133 -18.03 7.82 3.48
C PRO A 133 -16.80 8.73 3.48
N ALA A 134 -15.76 8.38 4.23
CA ALA A 134 -14.53 9.17 4.27
C ALA A 134 -13.71 9.06 2.96
N LEU A 135 -13.67 7.87 2.37
CA LEU A 135 -13.03 7.66 1.06
C LEU A 135 -13.80 8.42 -0.03
N GLN A 136 -15.15 8.38 -0.01
CA GLN A 136 -15.98 9.13 -0.94
C GLN A 136 -15.75 10.64 -0.80
N ALA A 137 -15.71 11.15 0.43
CA ALA A 137 -15.42 12.57 0.66
C ALA A 137 -14.02 12.97 0.14
N ALA A 138 -13.02 12.07 0.25
CA ALA A 138 -11.68 12.33 -0.29
C ALA A 138 -11.69 12.38 -1.83
N THR A 139 -12.39 11.44 -2.49
CA THR A 139 -12.51 11.43 -3.96
C THR A 139 -13.32 12.62 -4.47
N ASP A 140 -14.40 13.03 -3.78
CA ASP A 140 -15.19 14.22 -4.14
C ASP A 140 -14.37 15.51 -4.02
N ASN A 141 -13.60 15.63 -2.94
CA ASN A 141 -12.69 16.75 -2.75
C ASN A 141 -11.60 16.81 -3.83
N GLY A 142 -11.03 15.66 -4.22
CA GLY A 142 -10.05 15.60 -5.30
C GLY A 142 -10.64 16.00 -6.64
N ARG A 143 -11.84 15.50 -6.96
CA ARG A 143 -12.60 15.91 -8.17
C ARG A 143 -12.86 17.42 -8.20
N THR A 144 -13.24 17.99 -7.05
CA THR A 144 -13.47 19.45 -6.93
C THR A 144 -12.18 20.23 -7.23
N ARG A 145 -11.01 19.68 -6.90
CA ARG A 145 -9.70 20.28 -7.24
C ARG A 145 -9.25 20.00 -8.68
N GLY A 146 -9.99 19.19 -9.44
CA GLY A 146 -9.63 18.78 -10.78
C GLY A 146 -8.52 17.72 -10.83
N ALA A 147 -8.27 16.99 -9.74
CA ALA A 147 -7.26 15.95 -9.72
C ALA A 147 -7.73 14.67 -10.42
N ASN A 148 -6.86 14.03 -11.18
CA ASN A 148 -7.02 12.65 -11.64
C ASN A 148 -6.73 11.71 -10.47
N GLN A 149 -7.66 10.81 -10.17
CA GLN A 149 -7.61 10.02 -8.94
C GLN A 149 -7.67 8.53 -9.19
N ALA A 150 -6.94 7.77 -8.38
CA ALA A 150 -7.08 6.33 -8.24
C ALA A 150 -7.06 5.94 -6.76
N ALA A 151 -7.50 4.73 -6.47
CA ALA A 151 -7.31 4.10 -5.19
C ALA A 151 -6.45 2.84 -5.37
N ILE A 152 -5.69 2.48 -4.33
CA ILE A 152 -4.99 1.20 -4.24
C ILE A 152 -5.29 0.55 -2.89
N VAL A 153 -5.74 -0.71 -2.91
CA VAL A 153 -5.98 -1.49 -1.70
C VAL A 153 -4.77 -2.37 -1.46
N LEU A 154 -4.09 -2.14 -0.34
CA LEU A 154 -2.76 -2.69 -0.02
C LEU A 154 -2.81 -4.09 0.58
N GLY A 155 -3.63 -4.96 0.02
CA GLY A 155 -3.77 -6.34 0.47
C GLY A 155 -4.68 -6.52 1.68
N ASP A 156 -4.86 -7.78 2.06
CA ASP A 156 -5.83 -8.18 3.06
C ASP A 156 -7.19 -7.52 2.80
N ILE A 157 -7.60 -7.60 1.53
CA ILE A 157 -8.88 -7.05 1.03
C ILE A 157 -10.04 -7.68 1.79
N VAL A 158 -9.91 -8.96 2.11
CA VAL A 158 -10.81 -9.73 2.97
C VAL A 158 -10.01 -10.49 4.03
N TRP A 159 -10.66 -11.05 5.05
CA TRP A 159 -10.00 -11.86 6.07
C TRP A 159 -10.36 -13.34 5.91
N ASP A 160 -9.57 -14.10 5.15
CA ASP A 160 -9.79 -15.52 4.86
C ASP A 160 -11.21 -15.83 4.31
N SER A 161 -11.82 -14.90 3.61
CA SER A 161 -13.24 -14.95 3.19
C SER A 161 -13.38 -14.54 1.73
N PRO A 162 -12.82 -15.31 0.78
CA PRO A 162 -12.78 -14.95 -0.64
C PRO A 162 -14.18 -14.78 -1.27
N GLU A 163 -15.22 -15.34 -0.67
CA GLU A 163 -16.61 -15.12 -1.05
C GLU A 163 -17.06 -13.66 -0.90
N LEU A 164 -16.35 -12.85 -0.11
CA LEU A 164 -16.62 -11.42 0.07
C LEU A 164 -15.95 -10.53 -0.97
N PHE A 165 -15.06 -11.03 -1.81
CA PHE A 165 -14.36 -10.21 -2.82
C PHE A 165 -15.31 -9.46 -3.74
N ALA A 166 -16.35 -10.10 -4.24
CA ALA A 166 -17.33 -9.45 -5.12
C ALA A 166 -18.02 -8.27 -4.41
N GLY A 167 -18.39 -8.43 -3.15
CA GLY A 167 -19.01 -7.38 -2.35
C GLY A 167 -18.06 -6.21 -2.08
N VAL A 168 -16.81 -6.49 -1.66
CA VAL A 168 -15.81 -5.45 -1.41
C VAL A 168 -15.47 -4.70 -2.70
N LYS A 169 -15.30 -5.41 -3.83
CA LYS A 169 -15.12 -4.82 -5.16
C LYS A 169 -16.26 -3.84 -5.49
N ALA A 170 -17.52 -4.23 -5.24
CA ALA A 170 -18.68 -3.39 -5.51
C ALA A 170 -18.72 -2.13 -4.64
N GLU A 171 -18.32 -2.21 -3.36
CA GLU A 171 -18.21 -1.03 -2.49
C GLU A 171 -17.14 -0.06 -3.01
N PHE A 172 -15.96 -0.53 -3.31
CA PHE A 172 -14.89 0.33 -3.82
C PHE A 172 -15.19 0.90 -5.21
N ALA A 173 -15.94 0.19 -6.06
CA ALA A 173 -16.42 0.71 -7.33
C ALA A 173 -17.28 1.97 -7.15
N GLY A 174 -18.00 2.09 -6.03
CA GLY A 174 -18.78 3.26 -5.67
C GLY A 174 -17.97 4.55 -5.53
N LEU A 175 -16.65 4.48 -5.36
CA LEU A 175 -15.76 5.65 -5.31
C LEU A 175 -15.71 6.38 -6.66
N GLY A 176 -16.06 5.72 -7.77
CA GLY A 176 -16.05 6.29 -9.11
C GLY A 176 -14.65 6.66 -9.62
N VAL A 177 -13.62 5.99 -9.12
CA VAL A 177 -12.21 6.08 -9.54
C VAL A 177 -11.66 4.67 -9.80
N PRO A 178 -10.59 4.51 -10.61
CA PRO A 178 -9.90 3.24 -10.75
C PRO A 178 -9.42 2.72 -9.39
N VAL A 179 -9.63 1.42 -9.14
CA VAL A 179 -9.19 0.75 -7.91
C VAL A 179 -8.22 -0.36 -8.27
N TYR A 180 -6.99 -0.22 -7.86
CA TYR A 180 -5.94 -1.22 -8.02
C TYR A 180 -5.87 -2.11 -6.78
N GLY A 181 -5.58 -3.39 -6.96
CA GLY A 181 -5.46 -4.35 -5.85
C GLY A 181 -4.03 -4.82 -5.66
N VAL A 182 -3.58 -4.88 -4.41
CA VAL A 182 -2.44 -5.68 -3.97
C VAL A 182 -3.00 -6.92 -3.29
N ILE A 183 -2.38 -8.07 -3.44
CA ILE A 183 -2.81 -9.28 -2.72
C ILE A 183 -2.14 -9.33 -1.34
N GLY A 184 -2.90 -9.69 -0.29
CA GLY A 184 -2.38 -9.90 1.06
C GLY A 184 -2.45 -11.37 1.49
N ASN A 185 -1.91 -11.69 2.65
CA ASN A 185 -1.86 -13.07 3.13
C ASN A 185 -3.25 -13.65 3.46
N HIS A 186 -4.22 -12.81 3.80
CA HIS A 186 -5.61 -13.23 4.03
C HIS A 186 -6.46 -13.30 2.76
N ASP A 187 -5.93 -12.88 1.62
CA ASP A 187 -6.59 -12.96 0.32
C ASP A 187 -6.33 -14.29 -0.40
N HIS A 188 -5.41 -15.10 0.10
CA HIS A 188 -5.10 -16.43 -0.42
C HIS A 188 -6.15 -17.45 0.01
N ASP A 189 -6.55 -18.34 -0.90
CA ASP A 189 -7.43 -19.45 -0.57
C ASP A 189 -6.69 -20.46 0.30
N ARG A 190 -7.03 -20.48 1.59
CA ARG A 190 -6.40 -21.34 2.59
C ARG A 190 -6.63 -22.84 2.39
N ASN A 191 -7.54 -23.22 1.48
CA ASN A 191 -7.81 -24.61 1.14
C ASN A 191 -6.91 -25.11 0.00
N LYS A 192 -6.05 -24.26 -0.55
CA LYS A 192 -5.08 -24.58 -1.59
C LYS A 192 -3.69 -24.78 -1.01
N TYR A 193 -2.85 -25.49 -1.75
CA TYR A 193 -1.52 -25.88 -1.28
C TYR A 193 -0.38 -25.23 -2.06
N THR A 194 -0.66 -24.70 -3.24
CA THR A 194 0.31 -23.95 -4.04
C THR A 194 -0.09 -22.49 -4.11
N ASP A 195 0.89 -21.62 -4.17
CA ASP A 195 0.70 -20.18 -4.29
C ASP A 195 -0.15 -19.81 -5.52
N ARG A 196 0.16 -20.40 -6.67
CA ARG A 196 -0.59 -20.21 -7.92
C ARG A 196 -2.08 -20.55 -7.79
N GLU A 197 -2.43 -21.62 -7.08
CA GLU A 197 -3.83 -21.99 -6.86
C GLU A 197 -4.49 -21.11 -5.80
N ALA A 198 -3.75 -20.74 -4.77
CA ALA A 198 -4.27 -19.94 -3.66
C ALA A 198 -4.66 -18.53 -4.11
N THR A 199 -4.00 -17.98 -5.14
CA THR A 199 -4.30 -16.65 -5.69
C THR A 199 -5.42 -16.65 -6.74
N GLU A 200 -6.00 -17.81 -7.11
CA GLU A 200 -6.98 -17.90 -8.22
C GLU A 200 -8.25 -17.07 -7.96
N ASN A 201 -8.81 -17.11 -6.75
CA ASN A 201 -9.98 -16.31 -6.38
C ASN A 201 -9.70 -14.81 -6.45
N TYR A 202 -8.55 -14.36 -5.94
CA TYR A 202 -8.11 -12.97 -6.07
C TYR A 202 -8.04 -12.56 -7.54
N ARG A 203 -7.35 -13.35 -8.38
CA ARG A 203 -7.14 -13.03 -9.79
C ARG A 203 -8.43 -12.91 -10.60
N ARG A 204 -9.48 -13.64 -10.24
CA ARG A 204 -10.80 -13.52 -10.89
C ARG A 204 -11.46 -12.16 -10.67
N HIS A 205 -11.16 -11.51 -9.53
CA HIS A 205 -11.79 -10.24 -9.14
C HIS A 205 -10.91 -9.03 -9.42
N PHE A 206 -9.59 -9.17 -9.27
CA PHE A 206 -8.64 -8.05 -9.28
C PHE A 206 -7.57 -8.15 -10.38
N GLY A 207 -7.47 -9.27 -11.07
CA GLY A 207 -6.50 -9.49 -12.15
C GLY A 207 -5.14 -9.99 -11.66
N PRO A 208 -4.04 -9.61 -12.35
CA PRO A 208 -2.68 -10.04 -12.00
C PRO A 208 -2.31 -9.69 -10.57
N THR A 209 -1.50 -10.53 -9.90
CA THR A 209 -0.99 -10.24 -8.56
C THR A 209 0.20 -9.29 -8.57
N TYR A 210 0.89 -9.14 -9.72
CA TYR A 210 1.92 -8.13 -9.94
C TYR A 210 1.79 -7.49 -11.33
N TYR A 211 2.02 -6.19 -11.40
CA TYR A 211 1.83 -5.37 -12.60
C TYR A 211 2.38 -3.95 -12.39
N ALA A 212 2.33 -3.11 -13.44
CA ALA A 212 2.69 -1.71 -13.34
C ALA A 212 1.69 -0.80 -14.06
N PHE A 213 1.65 0.48 -13.67
CA PHE A 213 0.90 1.55 -14.32
C PHE A 213 1.52 2.90 -13.99
N ASP A 214 1.25 3.92 -14.80
CA ASP A 214 1.77 5.26 -14.61
C ASP A 214 0.66 6.27 -14.27
N MET A 215 0.95 7.18 -13.34
CA MET A 215 0.11 8.34 -13.04
C MET A 215 1.01 9.57 -12.88
N GLY A 216 0.80 10.62 -13.67
CA GLY A 216 1.68 11.78 -13.67
C GLY A 216 3.09 11.41 -14.12
N ARG A 217 4.08 11.74 -13.31
CA ARG A 217 5.49 11.37 -13.52
C ARG A 217 5.92 10.18 -12.67
N THR A 218 4.99 9.57 -11.95
CA THR A 218 5.26 8.47 -11.04
C THR A 218 4.90 7.14 -11.69
N HIS A 219 5.84 6.20 -11.62
CA HIS A 219 5.66 4.81 -12.04
C HIS A 219 5.24 3.98 -10.84
N TYR A 220 4.07 3.37 -10.90
CA TYR A 220 3.55 2.49 -9.84
C TYR A 220 3.78 1.04 -10.23
N ILE A 221 4.37 0.29 -9.32
CA ILE A 221 4.66 -1.13 -9.47
C ILE A 221 3.98 -1.86 -8.32
N VAL A 222 3.12 -2.80 -8.65
CA VAL A 222 2.48 -3.67 -7.68
C VAL A 222 3.19 -5.01 -7.69
N LEU A 223 3.55 -5.53 -6.53
CA LEU A 223 4.20 -6.83 -6.37
C LEU A 223 3.44 -7.69 -5.35
N ASP A 224 3.47 -8.98 -5.56
CA ASP A 224 3.01 -10.00 -4.64
C ASP A 224 4.18 -10.45 -3.75
N ASP A 225 4.17 -10.01 -2.52
CA ASP A 225 5.24 -10.27 -1.56
C ASP A 225 4.87 -11.35 -0.53
N ILE A 226 3.80 -12.11 -0.82
CA ILE A 226 3.33 -13.22 0.01
C ILE A 226 3.49 -14.53 -0.76
N VAL A 227 4.48 -15.31 -0.41
CA VAL A 227 4.63 -16.67 -0.96
C VAL A 227 3.87 -17.66 -0.08
N TYR A 228 2.77 -18.20 -0.58
CA TYR A 228 1.85 -19.02 0.19
C TYR A 228 2.19 -20.52 0.08
N HIS A 229 2.25 -21.20 1.24
CA HIS A 229 2.63 -22.62 1.35
C HIS A 229 1.46 -23.53 1.78
N GLY A 230 0.23 -23.01 1.76
CA GLY A 230 -0.96 -23.73 2.21
C GLY A 230 -1.19 -23.70 3.72
N ALA A 231 -2.43 -24.04 4.13
CA ALA A 231 -2.84 -24.11 5.54
C ALA A 231 -2.47 -22.85 6.36
N LYS A 232 -2.60 -21.66 5.76
CA LYS A 232 -2.25 -20.34 6.36
C LYS A 232 -0.75 -20.13 6.63
N LYS A 233 0.12 -20.93 6.04
CA LYS A 233 1.56 -20.70 6.11
C LYS A 233 2.00 -19.90 4.91
N TYR A 234 2.76 -18.86 5.15
CA TYR A 234 3.33 -18.00 4.11
C TYR A 234 4.68 -17.45 4.55
N GLU A 235 5.40 -16.93 3.59
CA GLU A 235 6.63 -16.16 3.79
C GLU A 235 6.44 -14.77 3.17
N GLU A 236 6.87 -13.74 3.89
CA GLU A 236 7.01 -12.38 3.35
C GLU A 236 8.27 -12.33 2.48
N ARG A 237 8.08 -12.44 1.17
CA ARG A 237 9.20 -12.58 0.23
C ARG A 237 8.79 -12.23 -1.20
N ILE A 238 9.62 -11.47 -1.91
CA ILE A 238 9.49 -11.35 -3.37
C ILE A 238 10.12 -12.59 -4.03
N ASP A 239 9.37 -13.27 -4.85
CA ASP A 239 9.90 -14.40 -5.61
C ASP A 239 10.89 -13.97 -6.70
N THR A 240 11.67 -14.93 -7.18
CA THR A 240 12.76 -14.65 -8.13
C THR A 240 12.24 -14.16 -9.49
N MET A 241 11.05 -14.59 -9.90
CA MET A 241 10.49 -14.20 -11.20
C MET A 241 9.99 -12.76 -11.15
N GLN A 242 9.25 -12.39 -10.12
CA GLN A 242 8.83 -11.00 -9.90
C GLN A 242 10.03 -10.05 -9.76
N LEU A 243 11.10 -10.48 -9.05
CA LEU A 243 12.30 -9.67 -8.92
C LEU A 243 13.00 -9.44 -10.27
N ARG A 244 13.08 -10.47 -11.14
CA ARG A 244 13.61 -10.33 -12.50
C ARG A 244 12.73 -9.43 -13.36
N TRP A 245 11.42 -9.60 -13.28
CA TRP A 245 10.45 -8.76 -14.00
C TRP A 245 10.57 -7.29 -13.56
N ALA A 246 10.64 -7.04 -12.25
CA ALA A 246 10.79 -5.69 -11.71
C ALA A 246 12.11 -5.04 -12.14
N ALA A 247 13.23 -5.78 -12.12
CA ALA A 247 14.53 -5.29 -12.61
C ALA A 247 14.49 -4.98 -14.12
N ALA A 248 13.90 -5.87 -14.93
CA ALA A 248 13.74 -5.63 -16.36
C ALA A 248 12.79 -4.45 -16.66
N TYR A 249 11.83 -4.16 -15.80
CA TYR A 249 11.01 -2.96 -15.90
C TYR A 249 11.79 -1.71 -15.52
N ALA A 250 12.58 -1.75 -14.45
CA ALA A 250 13.41 -0.62 -14.02
C ALA A 250 14.37 -0.14 -15.13
N GLU A 251 14.97 -1.07 -15.89
CA GLU A 251 15.85 -0.73 -17.04
C GLU A 251 15.15 0.04 -18.16
N ARG A 252 13.82 0.07 -18.19
CA ARG A 252 12.99 0.77 -19.20
C ARG A 252 12.60 2.17 -18.76
N LEU A 253 12.76 2.48 -17.48
CA LEU A 253 12.36 3.77 -16.93
C LEU A 253 13.39 4.85 -17.26
N PRO A 254 12.94 6.10 -17.50
CA PRO A 254 13.86 7.23 -17.59
C PRO A 254 14.69 7.36 -16.32
N ALA A 255 15.97 7.68 -16.45
CA ALA A 255 16.86 7.87 -15.30
C ALA A 255 16.32 8.94 -14.33
N GLY A 256 16.39 8.68 -13.03
CA GLY A 256 15.89 9.59 -11.99
C GLY A 256 14.37 9.62 -11.85
N SER A 257 13.63 8.69 -12.45
CA SER A 257 12.18 8.58 -12.28
C SER A 257 11.81 8.37 -10.81
N ARG A 258 10.59 8.80 -10.46
CA ARG A 258 9.95 8.38 -9.19
C ARG A 258 9.24 7.06 -9.38
N VAL A 259 9.47 6.12 -8.46
CA VAL A 259 8.88 4.79 -8.46
C VAL A 259 8.16 4.55 -7.14
N CYS A 260 6.88 4.22 -7.19
CA CYS A 260 6.09 3.77 -6.05
C CYS A 260 5.89 2.26 -6.15
N ILE A 261 6.43 1.50 -5.21
CA ILE A 261 6.35 0.04 -5.16
C ILE A 261 5.32 -0.34 -4.10
N ALA A 262 4.15 -0.78 -4.55
CA ALA A 262 3.06 -1.18 -3.68
C ALA A 262 3.12 -2.69 -3.43
N MET A 263 3.15 -3.07 -2.14
CA MET A 263 3.19 -4.44 -1.66
C MET A 263 2.30 -4.57 -0.43
N HIS A 264 2.01 -5.78 0.01
CA HIS A 264 1.25 -5.97 1.23
C HIS A 264 2.11 -5.82 2.48
N ALA A 265 3.16 -6.61 2.62
CA ALA A 265 4.06 -6.57 3.77
C ALA A 265 5.18 -5.53 3.58
N PRO A 266 5.68 -4.90 4.67
CA PRO A 266 6.78 -3.95 4.56
C PRO A 266 8.08 -4.56 4.06
N ALA A 267 8.75 -3.83 3.14
CA ALA A 267 10.09 -4.20 2.68
C ALA A 267 11.09 -4.22 3.83
N MET A 268 11.02 -3.21 4.71
CA MET A 268 11.87 -3.10 5.90
C MET A 268 11.01 -2.75 7.11
N LYS A 269 10.92 -3.62 8.11
CA LYS A 269 10.20 -3.33 9.36
C LYS A 269 11.03 -2.36 10.22
N SER A 270 11.17 -1.14 9.76
CA SER A 270 12.13 -0.15 10.30
C SER A 270 11.89 0.19 11.78
N TRP A 271 10.63 0.17 12.26
CA TRP A 271 10.29 0.33 13.67
C TRP A 271 10.76 -0.85 14.57
N LEU A 272 11.14 -1.99 13.96
CA LEU A 272 11.71 -3.17 14.64
C LEU A 272 13.23 -3.30 14.45
N GLY A 273 13.92 -2.24 13.98
CA GLY A 273 15.36 -2.24 13.76
C GLY A 273 15.76 -2.79 12.39
N ASN A 274 15.04 -2.44 11.35
CA ASN A 274 15.37 -2.74 9.94
C ASN A 274 15.49 -4.25 9.65
N ARG A 275 14.48 -5.01 9.99
CA ARG A 275 14.38 -6.42 9.62
C ARG A 275 13.68 -6.53 8.27
N GLY A 276 14.46 -6.49 7.19
CA GLY A 276 13.96 -6.62 5.82
C GLY A 276 13.38 -8.00 5.53
N MET A 277 12.39 -8.03 4.64
CA MET A 277 11.93 -9.28 4.03
C MET A 277 13.01 -9.87 3.13
N ALA A 278 12.90 -11.14 2.79
CA ALA A 278 13.82 -11.77 1.85
C ALA A 278 13.70 -11.09 0.46
N ALA A 279 14.84 -10.72 -0.11
CA ALA A 279 15.04 -9.99 -1.36
C ALA A 279 14.70 -8.48 -1.34
N ALA A 280 14.34 -7.86 -0.20
CA ALA A 280 14.08 -6.42 -0.13
C ALA A 280 15.25 -5.57 -0.65
N GLU A 281 16.47 -5.85 -0.19
CA GLU A 281 17.68 -5.14 -0.65
C GLU A 281 17.88 -5.27 -2.17
N ARG A 282 17.70 -6.48 -2.71
CA ARG A 282 17.82 -6.72 -4.16
C ARG A 282 16.76 -5.99 -4.96
N LEU A 283 15.55 -5.84 -4.41
CA LEU A 283 14.48 -5.06 -5.04
C LEU A 283 14.85 -3.57 -5.05
N MET A 284 15.31 -3.02 -3.91
CA MET A 284 15.77 -1.64 -3.84
C MET A 284 16.94 -1.36 -4.79
N ASP A 285 17.86 -2.32 -4.92
CA ASP A 285 19.02 -2.20 -5.82
C ASP A 285 18.62 -2.28 -7.30
N ALA A 286 17.59 -3.03 -7.64
CA ALA A 286 17.03 -3.07 -9.00
C ALA A 286 16.52 -1.69 -9.47
N PHE A 287 16.08 -0.84 -8.54
CA PHE A 287 15.64 0.53 -8.81
C PHE A 287 16.68 1.59 -8.37
N ALA A 288 17.95 1.21 -8.24
CA ALA A 288 19.01 2.17 -7.90
C ALA A 288 19.04 3.34 -8.91
N GLY A 289 19.22 4.57 -8.41
CA GLY A 289 19.19 5.78 -9.24
C GLY A 289 17.79 6.37 -9.48
N HIS A 290 16.74 5.74 -8.93
CA HIS A 290 15.36 6.26 -8.89
C HIS A 290 14.97 6.71 -7.49
N GLU A 291 14.05 7.67 -7.40
CA GLU A 291 13.37 7.99 -6.13
C GLU A 291 12.35 6.89 -5.83
N GLN A 292 12.50 6.18 -4.70
CA GLN A 292 11.73 4.99 -4.38
C GLN A 292 10.81 5.23 -3.19
N HIS A 293 9.53 4.90 -3.36
CA HIS A 293 8.53 4.89 -2.30
C HIS A 293 7.91 3.51 -2.19
N PHE A 294 8.18 2.79 -1.11
CA PHE A 294 7.47 1.54 -0.79
C PHE A 294 6.16 1.90 -0.08
N ILE A 295 5.03 1.39 -0.56
CA ILE A 295 3.70 1.65 -0.01
C ILE A 295 3.11 0.32 0.44
N THR A 296 2.94 0.14 1.75
CA THR A 296 2.63 -1.18 2.35
C THR A 296 1.55 -1.09 3.43
N GLY A 297 1.00 -2.25 3.83
CA GLY A 297 0.03 -2.43 4.91
C GLY A 297 0.49 -3.46 5.95
N HIS A 298 -0.33 -4.51 6.19
CA HIS A 298 -0.02 -5.74 6.93
C HIS A 298 0.25 -5.59 8.43
N THR A 299 0.97 -4.58 8.86
CA THR A 299 1.45 -4.47 10.25
C THR A 299 0.49 -3.78 11.18
N HIS A 300 -0.57 -3.19 10.62
CA HIS A 300 -1.63 -2.50 11.36
C HIS A 300 -1.11 -1.32 12.20
N LEU A 301 -0.12 -0.60 11.69
CA LEU A 301 0.39 0.66 12.25
C LEU A 301 0.65 1.66 11.12
N ASN A 302 0.71 2.95 11.45
CA ASN A 302 1.15 3.98 10.52
C ASN A 302 2.60 4.37 10.78
N SER A 303 3.44 4.29 9.74
CA SER A 303 4.84 4.72 9.85
C SER A 303 5.41 5.16 8.51
N ASN A 304 6.28 6.17 8.55
CA ASN A 304 7.09 6.58 7.40
C ASN A 304 8.55 6.55 7.82
N TYR A 305 9.36 5.85 7.03
CA TYR A 305 10.79 5.71 7.29
C TYR A 305 11.61 5.96 6.03
N ASP A 306 12.62 6.80 6.15
CA ASP A 306 13.67 6.90 5.16
C ASP A 306 14.65 5.76 5.42
N ILE A 307 14.58 4.71 4.60
CA ILE A 307 15.41 3.49 4.73
C ILE A 307 16.86 3.79 4.40
N ARG A 308 17.06 4.49 3.29
CA ARG A 308 18.33 5.02 2.80
C ARG A 308 18.05 6.25 1.93
N GLU A 309 19.09 6.96 1.49
CA GLU A 309 18.94 8.11 0.59
C GLU A 309 18.13 7.72 -0.66
N GLY A 310 17.09 8.49 -0.96
CA GLY A 310 16.18 8.26 -2.08
C GLY A 310 15.21 7.07 -1.91
N VAL A 311 15.15 6.43 -0.74
CA VAL A 311 14.26 5.28 -0.49
C VAL A 311 13.46 5.50 0.78
N THR A 312 12.15 5.70 0.64
CA THR A 312 11.21 5.87 1.75
C THR A 312 10.20 4.73 1.79
N GLU A 313 9.90 4.21 2.97
CA GLU A 313 8.82 3.24 3.20
C GLU A 313 7.65 3.90 3.93
N HIS A 314 6.45 3.72 3.39
CA HIS A 314 5.18 4.15 3.93
C HIS A 314 4.37 2.91 4.30
N ASN A 315 4.33 2.57 5.58
CA ASN A 315 3.43 1.55 6.07
C ASN A 315 2.14 2.22 6.53
N VAL A 316 1.03 1.89 5.88
CA VAL A 316 -0.26 2.52 6.11
C VAL A 316 -1.04 1.75 7.16
N ALA A 317 -1.60 2.47 8.14
CA ALA A 317 -2.47 1.88 9.15
C ALA A 317 -3.77 1.36 8.53
N GLN A 318 -4.30 0.30 9.09
CA GLN A 318 -5.51 -0.34 8.58
C GLN A 318 -6.77 0.53 8.77
N VAL A 319 -7.64 0.50 7.78
CA VAL A 319 -8.90 1.28 7.81
C VAL A 319 -9.95 0.71 8.76
N CYS A 320 -9.79 -0.54 9.21
CA CYS A 320 -10.74 -1.21 10.08
C CYS A 320 -10.46 -1.03 11.59
N GLY A 321 -9.41 -0.28 11.97
CA GLY A 321 -8.90 -0.30 13.33
C GLY A 321 -8.19 -1.63 13.60
N ASN A 322 -7.93 -2.02 14.83
CA ASN A 322 -7.27 -3.30 15.03
C ASN A 322 -8.27 -4.46 14.79
N LEU A 323 -8.32 -4.95 13.54
CA LEU A 323 -9.10 -6.10 13.07
C LEU A 323 -10.62 -5.98 13.28
N TRP A 324 -11.21 -4.79 13.21
CA TRP A 324 -12.62 -4.50 13.55
C TRP A 324 -12.97 -4.72 15.04
N TRP A 325 -12.02 -5.19 15.86
CA TRP A 325 -12.24 -5.44 17.29
C TRP A 325 -12.09 -4.18 18.13
N ASP A 326 -11.15 -3.31 17.73
CA ASP A 326 -10.78 -2.12 18.48
C ASP A 326 -11.07 -0.85 17.64
N PRO A 327 -11.36 0.31 18.28
CA PRO A 327 -11.76 1.53 17.58
C PRO A 327 -10.62 2.23 16.84
N ILE A 328 -9.38 1.99 17.26
CA ILE A 328 -8.14 2.55 16.69
C ILE A 328 -7.13 1.44 16.43
N ASN A 329 -6.07 1.75 15.70
CA ASN A 329 -4.96 0.83 15.46
C ASN A 329 -4.16 0.59 16.76
N TRP A 330 -3.45 -0.53 16.85
CA TRP A 330 -2.73 -0.90 18.07
C TRP A 330 -1.60 0.07 18.46
N ASP A 331 -1.11 0.85 17.50
CA ASP A 331 -0.14 1.93 17.71
C ASP A 331 -0.79 3.26 18.12
N GLY A 332 -2.11 3.29 18.29
CA GLY A 332 -2.90 4.47 18.62
C GLY A 332 -3.20 5.41 17.45
N THR A 333 -2.81 5.05 16.23
CA THR A 333 -3.23 5.82 15.05
C THR A 333 -4.72 5.59 14.81
N PRO A 334 -5.54 6.63 14.59
CA PRO A 334 -6.93 6.45 14.20
C PRO A 334 -7.06 5.60 12.93
N LYS A 335 -8.23 4.98 12.70
CA LYS A 335 -8.56 4.40 11.39
C LYS A 335 -8.33 5.45 10.31
N GLY A 336 -7.77 5.05 9.17
CA GLY A 336 -7.48 6.02 8.12
C GLY A 336 -6.83 5.40 6.88
N PHE A 337 -6.39 6.25 6.01
CA PHE A 337 -5.69 5.91 4.77
C PHE A 337 -4.62 6.97 4.47
N GLN A 338 -3.69 6.64 3.59
CA GLN A 338 -2.68 7.59 3.12
C GLN A 338 -3.13 8.18 1.78
N LEU A 339 -3.03 9.49 1.62
CA LEU A 339 -3.24 10.17 0.37
C LEU A 339 -1.90 10.64 -0.19
N PHE A 340 -1.50 10.07 -1.33
CA PHE A 340 -0.36 10.53 -2.10
C PHE A 340 -0.84 11.50 -3.18
N ARG A 341 -0.10 12.57 -3.39
CA ARG A 341 -0.41 13.59 -4.38
C ARG A 341 0.81 13.97 -5.17
N GLU A 342 0.67 14.01 -6.47
CA GLU A 342 1.62 14.63 -7.39
C GLU A 342 0.94 15.77 -8.10
N CYS A 343 1.47 17.01 -7.94
CA CYS A 343 0.97 18.19 -8.63
C CYS A 343 2.15 19.04 -9.12
N GLY A 344 2.18 19.35 -10.41
CA GLY A 344 3.27 20.15 -10.99
C GLY A 344 4.65 19.48 -10.87
N GLY A 345 4.71 18.16 -10.66
CA GLY A 345 5.93 17.39 -10.42
C GLY A 345 6.36 17.29 -8.96
N GLU A 346 5.73 18.05 -8.05
CA GLU A 346 5.93 17.89 -6.61
C GLU A 346 5.16 16.69 -6.10
N PHE A 347 5.80 15.84 -5.30
CA PHE A 347 5.21 14.66 -4.69
C PHE A 347 5.09 14.84 -3.19
N SER A 348 3.93 14.55 -2.64
CA SER A 348 3.65 14.69 -1.22
C SER A 348 2.67 13.62 -0.74
N TRP A 349 2.62 13.42 0.58
CA TRP A 349 1.68 12.51 1.21
C TRP A 349 1.13 13.06 2.50
N GLU A 350 -0.04 12.56 2.91
CA GLU A 350 -0.66 12.90 4.18
C GLU A 350 -1.56 11.76 4.66
N TYR A 351 -1.61 11.56 5.97
CA TYR A 351 -2.54 10.63 6.59
C TYR A 351 -3.93 11.27 6.72
N ARG A 352 -4.97 10.51 6.44
CA ARG A 352 -6.35 10.93 6.53
C ARG A 352 -7.11 10.03 7.49
N SER A 353 -7.40 10.53 8.69
CA SER A 353 -8.20 9.82 9.68
C SER A 353 -9.66 9.78 9.27
N LEU A 354 -10.33 8.65 9.52
CA LEU A 354 -11.77 8.52 9.29
C LEU A 354 -12.53 9.35 10.33
N GLY A 355 -13.49 10.16 9.85
CA GLY A 355 -14.36 10.94 10.73
C GLY A 355 -13.72 12.15 11.41
N GLU A 356 -12.45 12.47 11.10
CA GLU A 356 -11.75 13.62 11.65
C GLU A 356 -11.35 14.63 10.56
N SER A 357 -11.05 15.85 10.99
CA SER A 357 -10.50 16.86 10.09
C SER A 357 -9.12 16.46 9.58
N PRO A 358 -8.82 16.63 8.29
CA PRO A 358 -7.46 16.45 7.74
C PRO A 358 -6.38 17.29 8.45
N ALA A 359 -6.76 18.39 9.08
CA ALA A 359 -5.86 19.23 9.85
C ALA A 359 -5.42 18.59 11.18
N ARG A 360 -6.08 17.50 11.62
CA ARG A 360 -5.70 16.79 12.82
C ARG A 360 -4.72 15.68 12.51
N GLN A 361 -3.44 15.92 12.89
CA GLN A 361 -2.33 14.98 12.68
C GLN A 361 -1.61 14.63 13.97
N ILE A 362 -2.05 15.18 15.09
CA ILE A 362 -1.42 14.98 16.39
C ILE A 362 -2.47 14.70 17.48
N ARG A 363 -2.03 14.02 18.52
CA ARG A 363 -2.75 13.81 19.78
C ARG A 363 -1.86 14.27 20.93
N VAL A 364 -2.39 15.07 21.86
CA VAL A 364 -1.65 15.56 23.03
C VAL A 364 -2.31 15.08 24.32
N TRP A 365 -1.52 14.58 25.26
CA TRP A 365 -1.96 14.16 26.60
C TRP A 365 -1.41 15.11 27.65
N HIS A 366 -2.23 15.43 28.65
CA HIS A 366 -1.87 16.24 29.80
C HIS A 366 -0.85 15.53 30.70
N PRO A 367 -0.07 16.28 31.50
CA PRO A 367 0.67 15.70 32.63
C PRO A 367 -0.27 14.85 33.51
N GLY A 368 0.22 13.72 34.00
CA GLY A 368 -0.57 12.75 34.77
C GLY A 368 -1.31 11.69 33.95
N GLN A 369 -1.54 11.91 32.65
CA GLN A 369 -2.28 10.95 31.80
C GLN A 369 -1.40 9.79 31.28
N VAL A 370 -0.09 9.99 31.20
CA VAL A 370 0.84 8.97 30.70
C VAL A 370 1.74 8.51 31.83
N ALA A 371 1.51 7.31 32.34
CA ALA A 371 2.19 6.79 33.55
C ALA A 371 3.72 6.82 33.46
N LYS A 372 4.29 6.56 32.29
CA LYS A 372 5.74 6.57 32.05
C LYS A 372 6.35 7.99 32.09
N HIS A 373 5.54 9.02 31.87
CA HIS A 373 5.93 10.42 31.83
C HIS A 373 4.96 11.33 32.66
N PRO A 374 4.80 11.07 33.96
CA PRO A 374 3.71 11.67 34.76
C PRO A 374 3.79 13.19 34.89
N ALA A 375 4.98 13.79 34.74
CA ALA A 375 5.17 15.23 34.85
C ALA A 375 5.28 15.93 33.47
N SER A 376 5.03 15.22 32.39
CA SER A 376 5.23 15.74 31.03
C SER A 376 3.94 15.80 30.23
N VAL A 377 3.86 16.77 29.36
CA VAL A 377 2.98 16.74 28.21
C VAL A 377 3.57 15.72 27.23
N VAL A 378 2.72 14.84 26.72
CA VAL A 378 3.10 13.82 25.72
C VAL A 378 2.32 14.09 24.44
N ALA A 379 2.99 14.06 23.31
CA ALA A 379 2.36 14.18 22.00
C ALA A 379 2.68 12.96 21.14
N LYS A 380 1.73 12.53 20.31
CA LYS A 380 1.94 11.60 19.22
C LYS A 380 1.68 12.31 17.91
N VAL A 381 2.52 12.05 16.91
CA VAL A 381 2.35 12.52 15.53
C VAL A 381 2.07 11.30 14.65
N TRP A 382 0.90 11.23 14.01
CA TRP A 382 0.46 10.02 13.31
C TRP A 382 1.26 9.74 12.05
N ASN A 383 1.57 10.78 11.27
CA ASN A 383 2.26 10.63 9.98
C ASN A 383 3.72 11.05 10.04
N TRP A 384 4.35 10.95 11.23
CA TRP A 384 5.70 11.40 11.47
C TRP A 384 6.74 10.65 10.63
N ASP A 385 7.71 11.39 10.14
CA ASP A 385 8.98 10.91 9.59
C ASP A 385 10.15 11.74 10.14
N SER A 386 11.38 11.40 9.76
CA SER A 386 12.61 12.03 10.31
C SER A 386 12.79 13.52 9.99
N TYR A 387 12.05 14.05 9.02
CA TYR A 387 12.08 15.48 8.63
C TYR A 387 11.03 16.33 9.33
N TRP A 388 10.11 15.73 10.08
CA TRP A 388 9.17 16.51 10.86
C TRP A 388 9.85 17.17 12.04
N THR A 389 9.42 18.39 12.38
CA THR A 389 9.78 19.07 13.62
C THR A 389 8.59 19.08 14.57
N VAL A 390 8.83 18.76 15.85
CA VAL A 390 7.81 18.83 16.89
C VAL A 390 8.32 19.76 17.98
N VAL A 391 7.69 20.92 18.09
CA VAL A 391 8.08 21.98 19.03
C VAL A 391 6.93 22.31 19.98
N TRP A 392 7.23 22.98 21.07
CA TRP A 392 6.21 23.35 22.02
C TRP A 392 6.36 24.79 22.55
N TYR A 393 5.24 25.32 22.97
CA TYR A 393 5.11 26.63 23.56
C TYR A 393 4.46 26.50 24.95
N GLU A 394 4.86 27.33 25.89
CA GLU A 394 4.28 27.46 27.23
C GLU A 394 3.81 28.90 27.40
N ASP A 395 2.52 29.08 27.66
CA ASP A 395 1.88 30.40 27.78
C ASP A 395 2.23 31.33 26.59
N GLY A 396 2.19 30.79 25.37
CA GLY A 396 2.52 31.48 24.13
C GLY A 396 4.02 31.71 23.88
N ARG A 397 4.92 31.27 24.76
CA ARG A 397 6.37 31.41 24.59
C ARG A 397 6.99 30.13 24.05
N TYR A 398 7.78 30.24 22.98
CA TYR A 398 8.54 29.13 22.43
C TYR A 398 9.51 28.53 23.44
N ARG A 399 9.51 27.23 23.62
CA ARG A 399 10.32 26.48 24.57
C ARG A 399 11.33 25.54 23.92
N GLY A 400 11.23 25.29 22.61
CA GLY A 400 12.15 24.43 21.86
C GLY A 400 11.51 23.18 21.31
N ALA A 401 12.34 22.25 20.85
CA ALA A 401 11.91 20.94 20.37
C ALA A 401 11.48 20.03 21.53
N MET A 402 10.44 19.22 21.29
CA MET A 402 10.07 18.15 22.21
C MET A 402 11.05 16.96 22.06
N GLN A 403 11.26 16.24 23.15
CA GLN A 403 12.12 15.06 23.16
C GLN A 403 11.38 13.82 22.67
N ARG A 404 11.89 13.15 21.64
CA ARG A 404 11.31 11.90 21.16
C ARG A 404 11.48 10.77 22.17
N THR A 405 10.45 9.93 22.31
CA THR A 405 10.42 8.79 23.23
C THR A 405 9.70 7.58 22.62
N THR A 406 9.82 6.43 23.27
CA THR A 406 9.17 5.19 22.88
C THR A 406 8.14 4.79 23.93
N LEU A 407 6.88 4.61 23.49
CA LEU A 407 5.75 4.29 24.34
C LEU A 407 4.83 3.25 23.68
N ASP A 408 4.13 2.47 24.53
CA ASP A 408 2.83 1.91 24.18
C ASP A 408 1.83 3.06 24.13
N ASP A 409 0.90 3.03 23.14
CA ASP A 409 -0.10 4.09 23.03
C ASP A 409 -0.97 4.18 24.29
N PRO A 410 -1.10 5.36 24.93
CA PRO A 410 -1.89 5.50 26.16
C PRO A 410 -3.38 5.21 25.97
N ASP A 411 -3.99 5.71 24.89
CA ASP A 411 -5.42 5.55 24.64
C ASP A 411 -5.75 4.09 24.26
N TYR A 412 -4.91 3.45 23.43
CA TYR A 412 -5.05 2.03 23.10
C TYR A 412 -4.81 1.15 24.33
N THR A 413 -3.83 1.45 25.17
CA THR A 413 -3.55 0.72 26.42
C THR A 413 -4.76 0.80 27.36
N ALA A 414 -5.32 2.01 27.55
CA ALA A 414 -6.51 2.21 28.39
C ALA A 414 -7.73 1.41 27.83
N HIS A 415 -7.90 1.39 26.50
CA HIS A 415 -8.93 0.58 25.86
C HIS A 415 -8.76 -0.91 26.16
N ILE A 416 -7.56 -1.45 25.97
CA ILE A 416 -7.27 -2.87 26.24
C ILE A 416 -7.45 -3.22 27.73
N ASP A 417 -7.06 -2.33 28.63
CA ASP A 417 -7.24 -2.54 30.06
C ASP A 417 -8.73 -2.51 30.46
N SER A 418 -9.54 -1.67 29.82
CA SER A 418 -11.00 -1.68 29.98
C SER A 418 -11.63 -3.01 29.55
N LEU A 419 -11.18 -3.56 28.41
CA LEU A 419 -11.63 -4.89 27.94
C LEU A 419 -11.25 -6.01 28.91
N LYS A 420 -10.02 -5.99 29.46
CA LYS A 420 -9.59 -6.95 30.48
C LYS A 420 -10.44 -6.84 31.74
N ALA A 421 -10.70 -5.62 32.23
CA ALA A 421 -11.55 -5.37 33.38
C ALA A 421 -12.98 -5.87 33.17
N ALA A 422 -13.48 -5.83 31.94
CA ALA A 422 -14.77 -6.42 31.54
C ALA A 422 -14.71 -7.95 31.32
N GLY A 423 -13.62 -8.62 31.68
CA GLY A 423 -13.45 -10.07 31.56
C GLY A 423 -13.20 -10.57 30.13
N ARG A 424 -12.89 -9.67 29.17
CA ARG A 424 -12.61 -10.06 27.78
C ARG A 424 -11.21 -10.67 27.68
N LYS A 425 -11.12 -11.77 26.93
CA LYS A 425 -9.83 -12.37 26.57
C LYS A 425 -9.17 -11.54 25.48
N ILE A 426 -7.96 -11.05 25.75
CA ILE A 426 -7.17 -10.26 24.80
C ILE A 426 -6.30 -11.19 23.95
N SER A 427 -6.40 -11.10 22.64
CA SER A 427 -5.58 -11.86 21.70
C SER A 427 -4.14 -11.33 21.66
N LYS A 428 -3.22 -12.12 21.09
CA LYS A 428 -1.81 -11.70 20.95
C LYS A 428 -1.67 -10.41 20.10
N VAL A 429 -2.48 -10.27 19.06
CA VAL A 429 -2.44 -9.11 18.14
C VAL A 429 -3.06 -7.85 18.74
N GLN A 430 -3.88 -7.97 19.80
CA GLN A 430 -4.44 -6.84 20.54
C GLN A 430 -3.52 -6.29 21.64
N ARG A 431 -2.36 -6.88 21.87
CA ARG A 431 -1.45 -6.37 22.91
C ARG A 431 -0.82 -5.07 22.46
N PRO A 432 -0.85 -4.02 23.28
CA PRO A 432 -0.07 -2.82 23.04
C PRO A 432 1.39 -3.16 22.78
N ARG A 433 2.02 -2.43 21.88
CA ARG A 433 3.44 -2.56 21.55
C ARG A 433 4.05 -1.19 21.40
N PRO A 434 5.29 -0.98 21.90
CA PRO A 434 5.90 0.33 21.88
C PRO A 434 6.28 0.77 20.46
N THR A 435 6.01 2.04 20.16
CA THR A 435 6.49 2.73 18.96
C THR A 435 7.23 4.01 19.33
N ASN A 436 8.03 4.56 18.43
CA ASN A 436 8.90 5.70 18.68
C ASN A 436 8.39 7.02 18.05
N PHE A 437 7.08 7.14 17.88
CA PHE A 437 6.41 8.31 17.29
C PHE A 437 5.87 9.29 18.34
N TYR A 438 6.37 9.20 19.59
CA TYR A 438 5.95 10.02 20.73
C TYR A 438 7.00 11.04 21.09
N PHE A 439 6.51 12.18 21.62
CA PHE A 439 7.31 13.34 21.99
C PHE A 439 6.91 13.82 23.36
N THR A 440 7.88 14.25 24.17
CA THR A 440 7.65 14.70 25.55
C THR A 440 8.22 16.08 25.77
N ALA A 441 7.52 16.88 26.58
CA ALA A 441 8.02 18.13 27.11
C ALA A 441 7.55 18.31 28.58
N ARG A 442 8.38 18.87 29.43
CA ARG A 442 8.03 19.11 30.83
C ARG A 442 7.73 20.59 31.03
N PRO A 443 6.45 20.97 31.21
CA PRO A 443 6.08 22.36 31.51
C PRO A 443 6.56 22.78 32.89
N SER A 444 6.67 24.08 33.08
CA SER A 444 6.93 24.65 34.41
C SER A 444 5.72 24.50 35.35
N ALA A 445 5.95 24.56 36.66
CA ALA A 445 4.86 24.43 37.62
C ALA A 445 3.84 25.59 37.52
N SER A 446 4.22 26.71 36.92
CA SER A 446 3.36 27.88 36.74
C SER A 446 2.69 27.95 35.35
N ALA A 447 2.96 26.99 34.49
CA ALA A 447 2.41 26.96 33.13
C ALA A 447 0.88 26.78 33.14
N ARG A 448 0.16 27.65 32.45
CA ARG A 448 -1.30 27.58 32.30
C ARG A 448 -1.75 26.87 31.05
N GLU A 449 -0.93 26.93 30.00
CA GLU A 449 -1.25 26.38 28.70
C GLU A 449 0.02 25.84 28.05
N VAL A 450 -0.15 24.73 27.31
CA VAL A 450 0.87 24.20 26.39
C VAL A 450 0.27 24.07 25.00
N GLU A 451 0.98 24.59 24.02
CA GLU A 451 0.70 24.34 22.60
C GLU A 451 1.82 23.49 22.02
N VAL A 452 1.45 22.38 21.41
CA VAL A 452 2.36 21.52 20.62
C VAL A 452 2.14 21.83 19.15
N VAL A 453 3.22 22.08 18.42
CA VAL A 453 3.20 22.35 16.98
C VAL A 453 4.11 21.33 16.27
N ALA A 454 3.52 20.54 15.39
CA ALA A 454 4.22 19.65 14.49
C ALA A 454 4.23 20.25 13.08
N THR A 455 5.39 20.25 12.44
CA THR A 455 5.54 20.72 11.03
C THR A 455 6.11 19.57 10.22
N ASP A 456 5.42 19.19 9.14
CA ASP A 456 5.85 18.10 8.28
C ASP A 456 6.97 18.53 7.30
N ARG A 457 7.50 17.56 6.55
CA ARG A 457 8.55 17.79 5.55
C ARG A 457 8.13 18.71 4.39
N PHE A 458 6.82 18.93 4.23
CA PHE A 458 6.23 19.79 3.20
C PHE A 458 5.90 21.19 3.74
N GLY A 459 6.23 21.50 5.01
CA GLY A 459 5.98 22.77 5.66
C GLY A 459 4.56 22.97 6.20
N ARG A 460 3.70 21.94 6.15
CA ARG A 460 2.34 22.00 6.73
C ARG A 460 2.41 21.92 8.24
N ARG A 461 1.65 22.80 8.91
CA ARG A 461 1.67 22.91 10.37
C ARG A 461 0.39 22.37 10.98
N TYR A 462 0.56 21.59 12.03
CA TYR A 462 -0.51 21.00 12.83
C TYR A 462 -0.28 21.35 14.29
N SER A 463 -1.31 21.80 15.00
CA SER A 463 -1.15 22.15 16.40
C SER A 463 -2.31 21.66 17.25
N GLU A 464 -1.99 21.34 18.50
CA GLU A 464 -2.98 21.07 19.55
C GLU A 464 -2.59 21.84 20.81
N ARG A 465 -3.59 22.50 21.41
CA ARG A 465 -3.42 23.34 22.58
C ARG A 465 -4.19 22.74 23.75
N ILE A 466 -3.53 22.62 24.89
CA ILE A 466 -4.11 22.10 26.11
C ILE A 466 -3.95 23.10 27.26
N ALA A 467 -5.01 23.33 28.05
CA ALA A 467 -4.94 24.07 29.28
C ALA A 467 -4.40 23.18 30.41
N LEU A 468 -3.45 23.68 31.20
CA LEU A 468 -2.96 22.98 32.37
C LEU A 468 -3.76 23.44 33.59
N GLY A 469 -4.50 22.51 34.21
CA GLY A 469 -5.20 22.82 35.47
C GLY A 469 -4.19 23.07 36.59
N HIS A 470 -4.28 24.21 37.26
CA HIS A 470 -3.69 24.37 38.59
C HIS A 470 -4.63 23.66 39.55
N THR A 471 -4.16 22.64 40.27
CA THR A 471 -4.78 22.25 41.53
C THR A 471 -4.41 23.32 42.54
N ASP A 472 -5.39 24.21 42.83
CA ASP A 472 -5.30 25.12 43.96
C ASP A 472 -5.08 24.33 45.26
#